data_eaa51f97e7a43d83ab0a5b296c133a90
#
_entry.id   eaa51f97e7a43d83ab0a5b296c133a90
#
_cell.length_a   1.000
_cell.length_b   1.000
_cell.length_c   1.000
_cell.angle_alpha   90.00
_cell.angle_beta   90.00
_cell.angle_gamma   90.00
#
_symmetry.space_group_name_H-M   'P 1'
#
loop_
_entity.id
_entity.type
_entity.pdbx_description
1 polymer ?
#
loop_
_entity_poly.entity_id
_entity_poly.type
_entity_poly.pdbx_seq_one_letter_code
_entity_poly.pdbx_strand_id
1 'polypeptide(L)'
;HGKVLVGFREAIQHQGNKYEFPGGKVEAGESPSEACRREVFEEVGVGIQDWHHFDFIQHEYEDVIVNLHVFHAILPVELNNEIQKPWRWYSRAELSELNFPKANQRLIQCLVWPNAIKISSDLNALTECSHEQLFYWRNDLDEAAQLELLADISVQDLNQVIVNTQLYAKLNSIQQANVAAIHLKQQQLLNMHAEDLILGQRYVASCHDEVSLQHAQRIGCDAVLLSPVHTTATHPEAN
;
A
#
# COMPACT_ATOMS: atom_id res chain seq x y z
N HIS A 1 12.97 -7.46 -6.63
CA HIS A 1 13.25 -6.62 -7.80
C HIS A 1 12.04 -5.81 -8.29
N GLY A 2 11.00 -5.59 -7.47
CA GLY A 2 9.89 -4.67 -7.78
C GLY A 2 8.90 -5.14 -8.85
N LYS A 3 8.96 -6.40 -9.27
CA LYS A 3 8.00 -6.98 -10.22
C LYS A 3 6.92 -7.78 -9.48
N VAL A 4 5.76 -7.89 -10.14
CA VAL A 4 4.59 -8.62 -9.64
C VAL A 4 4.19 -9.68 -10.65
N LEU A 5 3.83 -10.87 -10.17
CA LEU A 5 3.37 -11.95 -11.00
C LEU A 5 1.88 -11.77 -11.32
N VAL A 6 1.55 -11.79 -12.62
CA VAL A 6 0.19 -11.55 -13.12
C VAL A 6 -0.12 -12.53 -14.22
N GLY A 7 -1.34 -13.08 -14.22
CA GLY A 7 -1.90 -13.92 -15.26
C GLY A 7 -2.89 -13.17 -16.15
N PHE A 8 -3.28 -13.79 -17.24
CA PHE A 8 -4.30 -13.28 -18.14
C PHE A 8 -5.35 -14.36 -18.38
N ARG A 9 -6.61 -14.02 -18.09
CA ARG A 9 -7.78 -14.87 -18.36
C ARG A 9 -8.19 -14.75 -19.81
N GLU A 10 -8.25 -15.87 -20.51
CA GLU A 10 -8.75 -15.90 -21.89
C GLU A 10 -10.26 -15.60 -21.96
N ALA A 11 -10.73 -15.13 -23.12
CA ALA A 11 -12.10 -14.67 -23.33
C ALA A 11 -13.19 -15.70 -22.97
N ILE A 12 -12.88 -17.00 -23.05
CA ILE A 12 -13.81 -18.10 -22.77
C ILE A 12 -14.02 -18.37 -21.27
N GLN A 13 -13.16 -17.80 -20.40
CA GLN A 13 -13.26 -17.97 -18.97
C GLN A 13 -14.23 -16.96 -18.34
N HIS A 14 -14.76 -17.26 -17.15
CA HIS A 14 -15.58 -16.33 -16.40
C HIS A 14 -14.81 -15.03 -16.15
N GLN A 15 -15.40 -13.88 -16.49
CA GLN A 15 -14.71 -12.59 -16.53
C GLN A 15 -13.45 -12.57 -17.40
N GLY A 16 -13.45 -13.23 -18.54
CA GLY A 16 -12.34 -13.28 -19.50
C GLY A 16 -11.90 -11.90 -20.02
N ASN A 17 -10.76 -11.86 -20.70
CA ASN A 17 -10.07 -10.64 -21.16
C ASN A 17 -9.64 -9.71 -20.04
N LYS A 18 -9.34 -10.24 -18.86
CA LYS A 18 -8.83 -9.49 -17.71
C LYS A 18 -7.55 -10.10 -17.19
N TYR A 19 -6.73 -9.23 -16.63
CA TYR A 19 -5.57 -9.65 -15.86
C TYR A 19 -5.98 -10.03 -14.43
N GLU A 20 -5.19 -10.90 -13.81
CA GLU A 20 -5.47 -11.40 -12.46
C GLU A 20 -4.17 -11.66 -11.68
N PHE A 21 -4.28 -11.59 -10.37
CA PHE A 21 -3.26 -12.12 -9.45
C PHE A 21 -3.56 -13.59 -9.17
N PRO A 22 -2.52 -14.42 -8.88
CA PRO A 22 -2.75 -15.82 -8.52
C PRO A 22 -3.61 -15.90 -7.25
N GLY A 23 -4.57 -16.83 -7.24
CA GLY A 23 -5.43 -17.06 -6.11
C GLY A 23 -6.84 -17.46 -6.48
N GLY A 24 -7.60 -17.94 -5.48
CA GLY A 24 -8.94 -18.43 -5.69
C GLY A 24 -9.82 -18.30 -4.45
N LYS A 25 -10.84 -19.16 -4.37
CA LYS A 25 -11.79 -19.12 -3.28
C LYS A 25 -11.26 -19.86 -2.05
N VAL A 26 -11.58 -19.33 -0.88
CA VAL A 26 -11.37 -20.04 0.38
C VAL A 26 -12.39 -21.16 0.49
N GLU A 27 -11.92 -22.40 0.62
CA GLU A 27 -12.77 -23.59 0.77
C GLU A 27 -13.18 -23.82 2.21
N ALA A 28 -14.16 -24.68 2.42
CA ALA A 28 -14.65 -25.00 3.75
C ALA A 28 -13.56 -25.73 4.57
N GLY A 29 -13.20 -25.16 5.71
CA GLY A 29 -12.24 -25.74 6.64
C GLY A 29 -10.80 -25.27 6.46
N GLU A 30 -10.52 -24.41 5.48
CA GLU A 30 -9.19 -23.78 5.33
C GLU A 30 -9.22 -22.29 5.73
N SER A 31 -8.09 -21.79 6.19
CA SER A 31 -7.88 -20.37 6.40
C SER A 31 -7.56 -19.66 5.07
N PRO A 32 -7.74 -18.34 4.97
CA PRO A 32 -7.37 -17.57 3.77
C PRO A 32 -5.90 -17.74 3.36
N SER A 33 -4.99 -17.91 4.32
CA SER A 33 -3.57 -18.12 4.02
C SER A 33 -3.29 -19.53 3.47
N GLU A 34 -4.02 -20.54 3.91
CA GLU A 34 -3.95 -21.92 3.37
C GLU A 34 -4.51 -21.95 1.95
N ALA A 35 -5.67 -21.30 1.71
CA ALA A 35 -6.23 -21.13 0.37
C ALA A 35 -5.23 -20.47 -0.58
N CYS A 36 -4.60 -19.38 -0.15
CA CYS A 36 -3.59 -18.68 -0.94
C CYS A 36 -2.42 -19.61 -1.34
N ARG A 37 -1.90 -20.42 -0.40
CA ARG A 37 -0.82 -21.38 -0.70
C ARG A 37 -1.25 -22.44 -1.68
N ARG A 38 -2.43 -23.04 -1.49
CA ARG A 38 -2.98 -24.07 -2.35
C ARG A 38 -3.17 -23.55 -3.77
N GLU A 39 -3.88 -22.43 -3.93
CA GLU A 39 -4.18 -21.83 -5.23
C GLU A 39 -2.91 -21.44 -5.99
N VAL A 40 -1.93 -20.82 -5.32
CA VAL A 40 -0.67 -20.46 -5.97
C VAL A 40 0.10 -21.70 -6.42
N PHE A 41 0.09 -22.77 -5.64
CA PHE A 41 0.71 -24.03 -6.05
C PHE A 41 0.00 -24.66 -7.25
N GLU A 42 -1.33 -24.66 -7.26
CA GLU A 42 -2.14 -25.23 -8.34
C GLU A 42 -2.03 -24.43 -9.64
N GLU A 43 -2.08 -23.10 -9.56
CA GLU A 43 -2.11 -22.23 -10.74
C GLU A 43 -0.74 -21.87 -11.28
N VAL A 44 0.22 -21.61 -10.39
CA VAL A 44 1.55 -21.10 -10.75
C VAL A 44 2.58 -22.23 -10.82
N GLY A 45 2.36 -23.32 -10.09
CA GLY A 45 3.26 -24.47 -10.02
C GLY A 45 4.37 -24.32 -8.99
N VAL A 46 4.37 -23.28 -8.15
CA VAL A 46 5.43 -23.02 -7.17
C VAL A 46 4.91 -23.10 -5.73
N GLY A 47 5.65 -23.79 -4.86
CA GLY A 47 5.38 -23.91 -3.44
C GLY A 47 6.12 -22.86 -2.62
N ILE A 48 5.43 -21.81 -2.16
CA ILE A 48 5.99 -20.78 -1.28
C ILE A 48 5.42 -20.98 0.13
N GLN A 49 6.28 -20.97 1.15
CA GLN A 49 5.88 -21.20 2.53
C GLN A 49 5.63 -19.90 3.30
N ASP A 50 6.48 -18.88 3.09
CA ASP A 50 6.46 -17.64 3.84
C ASP A 50 5.57 -16.62 3.15
N TRP A 51 4.33 -16.53 3.63
CA TRP A 51 3.33 -15.57 3.18
C TRP A 51 3.05 -14.56 4.27
N HIS A 52 2.97 -13.29 3.87
CA HIS A 52 2.66 -12.19 4.76
C HIS A 52 1.33 -11.55 4.34
N HIS A 53 0.49 -11.25 5.30
CA HIS A 53 -0.74 -10.50 5.03
C HIS A 53 -0.38 -9.13 4.46
N PHE A 54 -1.08 -8.73 3.40
CA PHE A 54 -0.85 -7.45 2.72
C PHE A 54 -2.03 -6.50 2.93
N ASP A 55 -3.26 -6.92 2.61
CA ASP A 55 -4.47 -6.10 2.74
C ASP A 55 -5.72 -6.98 2.83
N PHE A 56 -6.82 -6.39 3.31
CA PHE A 56 -8.17 -6.95 3.20
C PHE A 56 -9.03 -5.95 2.44
N ILE A 57 -9.54 -6.34 1.28
CA ILE A 57 -10.32 -5.49 0.40
C ILE A 57 -11.73 -6.04 0.30
N GLN A 58 -12.73 -5.24 0.67
CA GLN A 58 -14.12 -5.52 0.41
C GLN A 58 -14.59 -4.68 -0.79
N HIS A 59 -15.19 -5.34 -1.78
CA HIS A 59 -15.75 -4.68 -2.96
C HIS A 59 -17.16 -5.16 -3.21
N GLU A 60 -18.09 -4.22 -3.34
CA GLU A 60 -19.50 -4.49 -3.62
C GLU A 60 -19.76 -4.34 -5.13
N TYR A 61 -20.19 -5.44 -5.76
CA TYR A 61 -20.81 -5.44 -7.07
C TYR A 61 -22.32 -5.41 -6.91
N GLU A 62 -23.07 -5.23 -7.98
CA GLU A 62 -24.55 -5.17 -7.96
C GLU A 62 -25.19 -6.43 -7.38
N ASP A 63 -24.57 -7.59 -7.55
CA ASP A 63 -25.08 -8.91 -7.21
C ASP A 63 -24.29 -9.65 -6.13
N VAL A 64 -23.09 -9.17 -5.77
CA VAL A 64 -22.21 -9.88 -4.82
C VAL A 64 -21.22 -8.95 -4.11
N ILE A 65 -20.97 -9.23 -2.83
CA ILE A 65 -19.87 -8.64 -2.07
C ILE A 65 -18.67 -9.58 -2.16
N VAL A 66 -17.55 -9.08 -2.66
CA VAL A 66 -16.28 -9.82 -2.75
C VAL A 66 -15.36 -9.35 -1.63
N ASN A 67 -14.87 -10.32 -0.86
CA ASN A 67 -13.88 -10.11 0.20
C ASN A 67 -12.54 -10.70 -0.25
N LEU A 68 -11.54 -9.86 -0.52
CA LEU A 68 -10.21 -10.28 -0.93
C LEU A 68 -9.27 -10.24 0.27
N HIS A 69 -8.79 -11.41 0.69
CA HIS A 69 -7.65 -11.53 1.60
C HIS A 69 -6.37 -11.52 0.76
N VAL A 70 -5.63 -10.44 0.81
CA VAL A 70 -4.44 -10.25 -0.01
C VAL A 70 -3.19 -10.60 0.80
N PHE A 71 -2.35 -11.42 0.21
CA PHE A 71 -1.06 -11.82 0.78
C PHE A 71 0.06 -11.49 -0.20
N HIS A 72 1.27 -11.35 0.30
CA HIS A 72 2.46 -11.27 -0.53
C HIS A 72 3.53 -12.26 -0.06
N ALA A 73 4.35 -12.69 -1.00
CA ALA A 73 5.53 -13.50 -0.76
C ALA A 73 6.63 -13.10 -1.75
N ILE A 74 7.87 -13.33 -1.35
CA ILE A 74 9.02 -13.18 -2.24
C ILE A 74 9.28 -14.55 -2.87
N LEU A 75 9.24 -14.61 -4.21
CA LEU A 75 9.61 -15.83 -4.91
C LEU A 75 11.13 -16.00 -4.84
N PRO A 76 11.64 -17.14 -4.33
CA PRO A 76 13.03 -17.52 -4.46
C PRO A 76 13.47 -17.58 -5.93
N VAL A 77 14.68 -17.11 -6.22
CA VAL A 77 15.18 -17.01 -7.61
C VAL A 77 15.22 -18.38 -8.29
N GLU A 78 15.46 -19.42 -7.52
CA GLU A 78 15.54 -20.81 -7.97
C GLU A 78 14.22 -21.32 -8.56
N LEU A 79 13.09 -20.85 -8.00
CA LEU A 79 11.75 -21.26 -8.42
C LEU A 79 11.24 -20.47 -9.64
N ASN A 80 11.97 -19.47 -10.10
CA ASN A 80 11.49 -18.61 -11.20
C ASN A 80 11.26 -19.37 -12.50
N ASN A 81 12.01 -20.45 -12.76
CA ASN A 81 11.87 -21.28 -13.96
C ASN A 81 10.73 -22.30 -13.86
N GLU A 82 10.13 -22.46 -12.69
CA GLU A 82 9.02 -23.39 -12.45
C GLU A 82 7.66 -22.74 -12.73
N ILE A 83 7.64 -21.40 -12.89
CA ILE A 83 6.41 -20.65 -13.15
C ILE A 83 5.76 -21.11 -14.44
N GLN A 84 4.52 -21.58 -14.32
CA GLN A 84 3.72 -22.05 -15.44
C GLN A 84 3.03 -20.90 -16.17
N LYS A 85 2.70 -21.11 -17.45
CA LYS A 85 1.84 -20.17 -18.19
C LYS A 85 0.41 -20.25 -17.62
N PRO A 86 -0.37 -19.13 -17.65
CA PRO A 86 -0.10 -17.85 -18.37
C PRO A 86 0.64 -16.80 -17.53
N TRP A 87 1.20 -17.14 -16.38
CA TRP A 87 1.80 -16.23 -15.42
C TRP A 87 3.08 -15.57 -15.96
N ARG A 88 3.17 -14.23 -15.77
CA ARG A 88 4.31 -13.41 -16.20
C ARG A 88 4.63 -12.31 -15.20
N TRP A 89 5.89 -11.87 -15.20
CA TRP A 89 6.35 -10.78 -14.38
C TRP A 89 6.13 -9.43 -15.05
N TYR A 90 5.39 -8.55 -14.37
CA TYR A 90 5.17 -7.16 -14.75
C TYR A 90 5.86 -6.23 -13.76
N SER A 91 6.40 -5.11 -14.21
CA SER A 91 6.81 -4.03 -13.32
C SER A 91 5.57 -3.41 -12.67
N ARG A 92 5.74 -2.78 -11.53
CA ARG A 92 4.62 -2.13 -10.84
C ARG A 92 3.98 -1.03 -11.68
N ALA A 93 4.78 -0.26 -12.43
CA ALA A 93 4.29 0.79 -13.33
C ALA A 93 3.37 0.24 -14.43
N GLU A 94 3.68 -0.95 -14.99
CA GLU A 94 2.86 -1.57 -16.02
C GLU A 94 1.46 -1.98 -15.53
N LEU A 95 1.27 -2.20 -14.21
CA LEU A 95 -0.02 -2.65 -13.66
C LEU A 95 -1.17 -1.68 -13.92
N SER A 96 -0.89 -0.38 -13.99
CA SER A 96 -1.89 0.67 -14.27
C SER A 96 -2.49 0.57 -15.66
N GLU A 97 -1.76 -0.01 -16.61
CA GLU A 97 -2.16 -0.16 -18.01
C GLU A 97 -2.94 -1.46 -18.28
N LEU A 98 -2.97 -2.35 -17.29
CA LEU A 98 -3.59 -3.66 -17.44
C LEU A 98 -5.08 -3.62 -17.03
N ASN A 99 -5.92 -4.33 -17.79
CA ASN A 99 -7.35 -4.42 -17.52
C ASN A 99 -7.65 -5.43 -16.40
N PHE A 100 -7.63 -5.00 -15.15
CA PHE A 100 -8.00 -5.80 -13.99
C PHE A 100 -9.50 -5.69 -13.63
N PRO A 101 -10.06 -6.65 -12.88
CA PRO A 101 -11.37 -6.49 -12.23
C PRO A 101 -11.41 -5.27 -11.29
N LYS A 102 -12.59 -4.65 -11.15
CA LYS A 102 -12.76 -3.46 -10.28
C LYS A 102 -12.33 -3.69 -8.83
N ALA A 103 -12.59 -4.88 -8.28
CA ALA A 103 -12.17 -5.25 -6.93
C ALA A 103 -10.65 -5.16 -6.70
N ASN A 104 -9.84 -5.29 -7.75
CA ASN A 104 -8.38 -5.23 -7.67
C ASN A 104 -7.83 -3.79 -7.76
N GLN A 105 -8.68 -2.80 -8.04
CA GLN A 105 -8.24 -1.43 -8.28
C GLN A 105 -7.48 -0.84 -7.08
N ARG A 106 -7.98 -1.08 -5.87
CA ARG A 106 -7.29 -0.68 -4.65
C ARG A 106 -5.92 -1.35 -4.51
N LEU A 107 -5.84 -2.66 -4.76
CA LEU A 107 -4.58 -3.40 -4.71
C LEU A 107 -3.56 -2.83 -5.69
N ILE A 108 -3.98 -2.52 -6.91
CA ILE A 108 -3.11 -1.91 -7.93
C ILE A 108 -2.60 -0.55 -7.46
N GLN A 109 -3.47 0.31 -6.92
CA GLN A 109 -3.07 1.59 -6.33
C GLN A 109 -2.02 1.42 -5.24
N CYS A 110 -2.13 0.36 -4.40
CA CYS A 110 -1.12 0.03 -3.40
C CYS A 110 0.20 -0.42 -4.01
N LEU A 111 0.15 -1.24 -5.05
CA LEU A 111 1.35 -1.78 -5.70
C LEU A 111 2.12 -0.74 -6.52
N VAL A 112 1.42 0.22 -7.13
CA VAL A 112 2.03 1.32 -7.91
C VAL A 112 2.37 2.54 -7.05
N TRP A 113 2.17 2.46 -5.74
CA TRP A 113 2.43 3.57 -4.84
C TRP A 113 3.86 4.08 -4.98
N PRO A 114 4.07 5.39 -5.08
CA PRO A 114 5.39 5.98 -5.26
C PRO A 114 6.38 5.53 -4.17
N ASN A 115 7.62 5.29 -4.56
CA ASN A 115 8.69 4.83 -3.66
C ASN A 115 9.61 5.96 -3.17
N ALA A 116 9.30 7.19 -3.54
CA ALA A 116 10.03 8.37 -3.11
C ALA A 116 9.09 9.36 -2.40
N ILE A 117 9.56 9.93 -1.30
CA ILE A 117 8.81 10.93 -0.52
C ILE A 117 9.63 12.21 -0.46
N LYS A 118 9.10 13.31 -1.01
CA LYS A 118 9.64 14.65 -0.81
C LYS A 118 9.06 15.21 0.49
N ILE A 119 9.90 15.68 1.39
CA ILE A 119 9.47 16.29 2.65
C ILE A 119 9.73 17.79 2.57
N SER A 120 8.70 18.63 2.76
CA SER A 120 8.83 20.07 2.76
C SER A 120 7.80 20.71 3.70
N SER A 121 8.14 21.89 4.23
CA SER A 121 7.20 22.76 4.92
C SER A 121 6.47 23.71 3.96
N ASP A 122 7.01 23.95 2.78
CA ASP A 122 6.40 24.76 1.74
C ASP A 122 5.51 23.92 0.85
N LEU A 123 4.20 24.16 0.90
CA LEU A 123 3.21 23.43 0.11
C LEU A 123 3.38 23.67 -1.41
N ASN A 124 3.92 24.82 -1.82
CA ASN A 124 4.19 25.10 -3.24
C ASN A 124 5.18 24.09 -3.86
N ALA A 125 6.05 23.50 -3.04
CA ALA A 125 6.97 22.46 -3.48
C ALA A 125 6.27 21.18 -3.99
N LEU A 126 4.96 21.04 -3.76
CA LEU A 126 4.13 19.96 -4.34
C LEU A 126 4.09 20.06 -5.88
N THR A 127 4.06 21.25 -6.45
CA THR A 127 4.05 21.47 -7.91
C THR A 127 5.31 20.95 -8.61
N GLU A 128 6.39 20.77 -7.87
CA GLU A 128 7.65 20.23 -8.36
C GLU A 128 7.75 18.70 -8.21
N CYS A 129 6.76 18.06 -7.57
CA CYS A 129 6.73 16.61 -7.42
C CYS A 129 6.35 15.94 -8.74
N SER A 130 7.11 14.92 -9.12
CA SER A 130 6.68 14.04 -10.21
C SER A 130 5.53 13.13 -9.72
N HIS A 131 4.81 12.51 -10.65
CA HIS A 131 3.77 11.52 -10.30
C HIS A 131 4.32 10.26 -9.61
N GLU A 132 5.65 10.08 -9.62
CA GLU A 132 6.34 8.96 -8.96
C GLU A 132 6.81 9.32 -7.56
N GLN A 133 6.40 10.48 -7.03
CA GLN A 133 6.77 10.95 -5.69
C GLN A 133 5.54 11.23 -4.85
N LEU A 134 5.63 10.91 -3.58
CA LEU A 134 4.72 11.42 -2.56
C LEU A 134 5.30 12.70 -1.95
N PHE A 135 4.43 13.51 -1.41
CA PHE A 135 4.78 14.77 -0.77
C PHE A 135 4.34 14.76 0.70
N TYR A 136 5.29 14.66 1.62
CA TYR A 136 4.97 14.81 3.03
C TYR A 136 5.04 16.29 3.41
N TRP A 137 3.87 16.89 3.59
CA TRP A 137 3.76 18.27 4.03
C TRP A 137 3.98 18.39 5.54
N ARG A 138 5.25 18.63 5.91
CA ARG A 138 5.70 18.74 7.29
C ARG A 138 5.91 20.21 7.63
N ASN A 139 4.97 20.81 8.37
CA ASN A 139 5.00 22.22 8.73
C ASN A 139 4.58 22.42 10.20
N ASP A 140 4.83 23.62 10.71
CA ASP A 140 4.48 24.07 12.07
C ASP A 140 3.40 25.17 12.05
N LEU A 141 2.63 25.29 10.96
CA LEU A 141 1.51 26.22 10.85
C LEU A 141 0.39 25.83 11.82
N ASP A 142 -0.42 26.80 12.24
CA ASP A 142 -1.64 26.51 12.97
C ASP A 142 -2.68 25.78 12.08
N GLU A 143 -3.65 25.17 12.74
CA GLU A 143 -4.67 24.34 12.07
C GLU A 143 -5.46 25.13 11.01
N ALA A 144 -5.82 26.39 11.28
CA ALA A 144 -6.62 27.20 10.37
C ALA A 144 -5.85 27.50 9.09
N ALA A 145 -4.59 27.90 9.21
CA ALA A 145 -3.71 28.14 8.07
C ALA A 145 -3.46 26.87 7.25
N GLN A 146 -3.30 25.71 7.91
CA GLN A 146 -3.16 24.43 7.21
C GLN A 146 -4.40 24.09 6.38
N LEU A 147 -5.60 24.26 6.95
CA LEU A 147 -6.87 23.97 6.26
C LEU A 147 -7.13 24.94 5.11
N GLU A 148 -6.82 26.23 5.29
CA GLU A 148 -6.94 27.24 4.24
C GLU A 148 -6.06 26.89 3.03
N LEU A 149 -4.80 26.55 3.26
CA LEU A 149 -3.87 26.17 2.18
C LEU A 149 -4.29 24.87 1.48
N LEU A 150 -4.84 23.90 2.19
CA LEU A 150 -5.30 22.64 1.59
C LEU A 150 -6.65 22.81 0.87
N ALA A 151 -7.41 23.86 1.13
CA ALA A 151 -8.67 24.10 0.44
C ALA A 151 -8.48 24.38 -1.06
N ASP A 152 -7.34 24.96 -1.43
CA ASP A 152 -6.99 25.31 -2.82
C ASP A 152 -6.28 24.18 -3.58
N ILE A 153 -5.94 23.07 -2.90
CA ILE A 153 -5.28 21.92 -3.54
C ILE A 153 -6.33 21.09 -4.30
N SER A 154 -6.00 20.75 -5.55
CA SER A 154 -6.87 19.87 -6.34
C SER A 154 -6.96 18.46 -5.72
N VAL A 155 -8.08 17.77 -5.96
CA VAL A 155 -8.26 16.37 -5.54
C VAL A 155 -7.18 15.47 -6.14
N GLN A 156 -6.72 15.77 -7.35
CA GLN A 156 -5.66 15.01 -8.00
C GLN A 156 -4.32 15.19 -7.28
N ASP A 157 -3.98 16.41 -6.87
CA ASP A 157 -2.74 16.70 -6.15
C ASP A 157 -2.78 16.15 -4.72
N LEU A 158 -3.95 16.12 -4.07
CA LEU A 158 -4.11 15.49 -2.76
C LEU A 158 -3.72 13.99 -2.76
N ASN A 159 -3.86 13.29 -3.88
CA ASN A 159 -3.43 11.90 -4.00
C ASN A 159 -1.91 11.68 -3.85
N GLN A 160 -1.14 12.76 -3.83
CA GLN A 160 0.30 12.72 -3.55
C GLN A 160 0.64 13.22 -2.13
N VAL A 161 -0.29 13.86 -1.42
CA VAL A 161 -0.01 14.53 -0.14
C VAL A 161 -0.17 13.57 1.04
N ILE A 162 0.88 13.50 1.85
CA ILE A 162 0.88 12.85 3.16
C ILE A 162 0.65 13.94 4.21
N VAL A 163 -0.35 13.75 5.08
CA VAL A 163 -0.70 14.67 6.16
C VAL A 163 -0.53 14.01 7.52
N ASN A 164 -0.34 14.79 8.58
CA ASN A 164 -0.32 14.24 9.95
C ASN A 164 -1.74 13.88 10.42
N THR A 165 -1.83 13.09 11.49
CA THR A 165 -3.11 12.62 12.06
C THR A 165 -4.03 13.75 12.50
N GLN A 166 -3.47 14.83 13.06
CA GLN A 166 -4.26 15.97 13.56
C GLN A 166 -4.95 16.70 12.41
N LEU A 167 -4.19 16.98 11.36
CA LEU A 167 -4.73 17.61 10.15
C LEU A 167 -5.73 16.70 9.45
N TYR A 168 -5.43 15.39 9.31
CA TYR A 168 -6.34 14.43 8.71
C TYR A 168 -7.73 14.44 9.37
N ALA A 169 -7.78 14.46 10.70
CA ALA A 169 -9.04 14.47 11.45
C ALA A 169 -9.92 15.71 11.20
N LYS A 170 -9.35 16.78 10.63
CA LYS A 170 -10.03 18.05 10.33
C LYS A 170 -10.41 18.19 8.86
N LEU A 171 -9.88 17.35 7.99
CA LEU A 171 -10.23 17.36 6.57
C LEU A 171 -11.68 16.93 6.36
N ASN A 172 -12.32 17.47 5.33
CA ASN A 172 -13.63 16.99 4.90
C ASN A 172 -13.54 15.59 4.27
N SER A 173 -14.67 14.92 4.10
CA SER A 173 -14.72 13.53 3.60
C SER A 173 -14.08 13.33 2.22
N ILE A 174 -14.19 14.33 1.33
CA ILE A 174 -13.57 14.28 0.00
C ILE A 174 -12.05 14.34 0.14
N GLN A 175 -11.53 15.25 0.95
CA GLN A 175 -10.11 15.39 1.19
C GLN A 175 -9.56 14.15 1.89
N GLN A 176 -10.24 13.64 2.94
CA GLN A 176 -9.84 12.41 3.63
C GLN A 176 -9.74 11.21 2.70
N ALA A 177 -10.68 11.08 1.76
CA ALA A 177 -10.69 9.98 0.79
C ALA A 177 -9.56 10.08 -0.26
N ASN A 178 -8.95 11.26 -0.43
CA ASN A 178 -7.99 11.51 -1.50
C ASN A 178 -6.57 11.83 -1.04
N VAL A 179 -6.31 12.05 0.25
CA VAL A 179 -4.90 12.17 0.71
C VAL A 179 -4.16 10.86 0.53
N ALA A 180 -2.89 10.95 0.13
CA ALA A 180 -2.06 9.78 -0.17
C ALA A 180 -1.84 8.88 1.04
N ALA A 181 -1.61 9.46 2.22
CA ALA A 181 -1.42 8.72 3.46
C ALA A 181 -1.51 9.63 4.70
N ILE A 182 -1.64 8.98 5.85
CA ILE A 182 -1.58 9.59 7.18
C ILE A 182 -0.21 9.30 7.78
N HIS A 183 0.49 10.34 8.22
CA HIS A 183 1.77 10.19 8.89
C HIS A 183 1.60 10.02 10.40
N LEU A 184 2.23 8.99 10.94
CA LEU A 184 2.32 8.69 12.37
C LEU A 184 3.72 9.08 12.89
N LYS A 185 3.76 9.95 13.89
CA LYS A 185 4.99 10.12 14.69
C LYS A 185 5.23 8.85 15.51
N GLN A 186 6.48 8.52 15.82
CA GLN A 186 6.83 7.30 16.58
C GLN A 186 6.01 7.16 17.88
N GLN A 187 5.81 8.22 18.63
CA GLN A 187 5.03 8.17 19.85
C GLN A 187 3.54 7.82 19.60
N GLN A 188 2.97 8.30 18.50
CA GLN A 188 1.62 7.95 18.08
C GLN A 188 1.55 6.49 17.65
N LEU A 189 2.48 6.08 16.80
CA LEU A 189 2.63 4.71 16.34
C LEU A 189 2.64 3.71 17.50
N LEU A 190 3.50 3.92 18.50
CA LEU A 190 3.66 3.00 19.63
C LEU A 190 2.42 2.89 20.54
N ASN A 191 1.50 3.85 20.48
CA ASN A 191 0.24 3.85 21.21
C ASN A 191 -0.95 3.34 20.39
N MET A 192 -0.75 2.98 19.11
CA MET A 192 -1.81 2.50 18.23
C MET A 192 -1.81 0.97 18.10
N HIS A 193 -2.98 0.42 17.87
CA HIS A 193 -3.20 -0.98 17.53
C HIS A 193 -3.71 -1.10 16.08
N ALA A 194 -3.73 -2.31 15.53
CA ALA A 194 -4.19 -2.52 14.16
C ALA A 194 -5.66 -2.11 13.95
N GLU A 195 -6.50 -2.27 14.98
CA GLU A 195 -7.91 -1.86 14.97
C GLU A 195 -8.14 -0.34 14.97
N ASP A 196 -7.10 0.46 15.31
CA ASP A 196 -7.17 1.92 15.28
C ASP A 196 -6.92 2.49 13.88
N LEU A 197 -6.40 1.67 12.97
CA LEU A 197 -6.17 2.08 11.59
C LEU A 197 -7.50 2.20 10.84
N ILE A 198 -7.68 3.32 10.16
CA ILE A 198 -8.88 3.57 9.36
C ILE A 198 -8.81 2.70 8.10
N LEU A 199 -9.78 1.83 7.95
CA LEU A 199 -9.87 0.95 6.77
C LEU A 199 -9.91 1.80 5.49
N GLY A 200 -9.02 1.47 4.56
CA GLY A 200 -8.93 2.20 3.30
C GLY A 200 -7.93 3.35 3.29
N GLN A 201 -7.41 3.75 4.44
CA GLN A 201 -6.35 4.74 4.53
C GLN A 201 -4.97 4.08 4.60
N ARG A 202 -3.96 4.78 4.12
CA ARG A 202 -2.57 4.36 4.20
C ARG A 202 -1.83 5.09 5.30
N TYR A 203 -0.85 4.43 5.85
CA TYR A 203 -0.09 4.96 6.97
C TYR A 203 1.40 4.92 6.69
N VAL A 204 2.05 6.07 6.91
CA VAL A 204 3.51 6.21 6.88
C VAL A 204 3.97 6.54 8.29
N ALA A 205 4.79 5.67 8.89
CA ALA A 205 5.24 5.85 10.27
C ALA A 205 6.69 6.32 10.35
N SER A 206 6.99 7.28 11.23
CA SER A 206 8.37 7.58 11.62
C SER A 206 8.85 6.55 12.65
N CYS A 207 9.97 5.90 12.34
CA CYS A 207 10.63 4.92 13.20
C CYS A 207 12.07 5.35 13.46
N HIS A 208 12.50 5.31 14.73
CA HIS A 208 13.83 5.70 15.15
C HIS A 208 14.62 4.53 15.76
N ASP A 209 13.99 3.38 15.92
CA ASP A 209 14.55 2.18 16.52
C ASP A 209 13.86 0.92 15.96
N GLU A 210 14.43 -0.23 16.26
CA GLU A 210 13.91 -1.53 15.82
C GLU A 210 12.53 -1.84 16.41
N VAL A 211 12.26 -1.40 17.64
CA VAL A 211 10.97 -1.65 18.31
C VAL A 211 9.84 -0.96 17.56
N SER A 212 10.01 0.30 17.20
CA SER A 212 9.03 1.06 16.42
C SER A 212 8.87 0.51 15.01
N LEU A 213 9.95 0.04 14.38
CA LEU A 213 9.90 -0.60 13.06
C LEU A 213 9.08 -1.89 13.08
N GLN A 214 9.36 -2.77 14.04
CA GLN A 214 8.62 -4.02 14.21
C GLN A 214 7.15 -3.76 14.57
N HIS A 215 6.88 -2.71 15.36
CA HIS A 215 5.51 -2.34 15.70
C HIS A 215 4.75 -1.81 14.48
N ALA A 216 5.36 -0.93 13.66
CA ALA A 216 4.76 -0.44 12.42
C ALA A 216 4.39 -1.58 11.46
N GLN A 217 5.29 -2.57 11.32
CA GLN A 217 5.03 -3.77 10.53
C GLN A 217 3.87 -4.59 11.11
N ARG A 218 3.84 -4.80 12.43
CA ARG A 218 2.81 -5.60 13.11
C ARG A 218 1.42 -5.01 12.97
N ILE A 219 1.26 -3.68 13.08
CA ILE A 219 -0.05 -3.05 12.94
C ILE A 219 -0.46 -2.81 11.49
N GLY A 220 0.44 -2.95 10.51
CA GLY A 220 0.13 -2.85 9.09
C GLY A 220 0.33 -1.47 8.48
N CYS A 221 1.35 -0.70 8.92
CA CYS A 221 1.73 0.52 8.20
C CYS A 221 2.26 0.20 6.80
N ASP A 222 1.90 1.02 5.81
CA ASP A 222 2.26 0.83 4.39
C ASP A 222 3.72 1.20 4.10
N ALA A 223 4.27 2.16 4.85
CA ALA A 223 5.66 2.57 4.73
C ALA A 223 6.21 3.11 6.05
N VAL A 224 7.53 3.16 6.16
CA VAL A 224 8.23 3.76 7.29
C VAL A 224 9.28 4.77 6.83
N LEU A 225 9.42 5.84 7.59
CA LEU A 225 10.52 6.79 7.52
C LEU A 225 11.51 6.43 8.63
N LEU A 226 12.53 5.66 8.28
CA LEU A 226 13.56 5.26 9.23
C LEU A 226 14.62 6.38 9.33
N SER A 227 14.83 6.91 10.53
CA SER A 227 15.78 8.00 10.80
C SER A 227 16.14 8.04 12.28
N PRO A 228 17.43 8.28 12.62
CA PRO A 228 18.57 8.39 11.71
C PRO A 228 19.11 7.02 11.28
N VAL A 229 19.58 6.91 10.05
CA VAL A 229 20.24 5.69 9.52
C VAL A 229 21.76 5.71 9.80
N HIS A 230 22.28 6.90 10.04
CA HIS A 230 23.69 7.15 10.43
C HIS A 230 23.73 8.19 11.53
N THR A 231 24.83 8.21 12.28
CA THR A 231 25.06 9.24 13.28
C THR A 231 24.93 10.64 12.69
N THR A 232 24.18 11.51 13.36
CA THR A 232 24.00 12.91 12.99
C THR A 232 24.36 13.80 14.17
N ALA A 233 24.52 15.10 13.93
CA ALA A 233 24.81 16.06 15.01
C ALA A 233 23.71 16.09 16.09
N THR A 234 22.47 15.75 15.74
CA THR A 234 21.32 15.68 16.64
C THR A 234 21.08 14.30 17.25
N HIS A 235 21.69 13.26 16.68
CA HIS A 235 21.60 11.87 17.12
C HIS A 235 22.97 11.17 17.00
N PRO A 236 23.94 11.50 17.87
CA PRO A 236 25.29 10.96 17.81
C PRO A 236 25.37 9.48 18.21
N GLU A 237 24.34 8.93 18.86
CA GLU A 237 24.20 7.55 19.30
C GLU A 237 23.58 6.60 18.27
N ALA A 238 23.18 7.09 17.09
CA ALA A 238 22.61 6.24 16.04
C ALA A 238 23.69 5.34 15.42
N ASN A 239 23.50 4.03 15.47
CA ASN A 239 24.35 2.98 14.88
C ASN A 239 23.55 2.18 13.85
#